data_11b5623a5d1bb6960b41f3cf04392ce2
#
_entry.id   11b5623a5d1bb6960b41f3cf04392ce2
#
_cell.length_a   1.000
_cell.length_b   1.000
_cell.length_c   1.000
_cell.angle_alpha   90.00
_cell.angle_beta   90.00
_cell.angle_gamma   90.00
#
_symmetry.space_group_name_H-M   'P 1'
#
loop_
_entity.id
_entity.type
_entity.pdbx_description
1 polymer ?
#
loop_
_entity_poly.entity_id
_entity_poly.type
_entity_poly.pdbx_seq_one_letter_code
_entity_poly.pdbx_strand_id
1 'polypeptide(L)'
;MEKNTSQGRRDWLRSAFAITSGLTITGAFADRLMAAPVSDAEYQVFGKVIPGAPVKLNANENPHGPSEQARRALQAAIGEGNRYPFQETTRLRELIAAKEGVTPDHIHFGAGSGELLSQTGKAFGSEGGSVVSPFPTFPILMNHAETFNCKWEKVNLNDKLEVDYEAMASAVKSDTRLIFVCNPNNPTGTLVDPDKVHAFCESMSERTMVFADEAYLEFLDPSRQRSAVDLVKKGKNIIVSKTFSKIYGLAGLRLGYLVARPDIISRISKYAGDIPLGNTAVAAAGASLGDEAFMQQCREKNSAARKILTDHLDAKGIFYGKSFTNFVFFKAPADGRMILSKLQERGYLIRIWEYRQQEWCRVSIGTADQMTGFVSTFSKLFA
;
A
#
# COMPACT_ATOMS: atom_id res chain seq x y z
N MET A 1 -18.32 9.88 -56.86
CA MET A 1 -18.72 10.78 -55.77
C MET A 1 -19.08 9.91 -54.57
N GLU A 2 -18.09 9.51 -53.78
CA GLU A 2 -18.31 8.80 -52.54
C GLU A 2 -17.67 9.61 -51.40
N LYS A 3 -18.51 10.07 -50.51
CA LYS A 3 -18.10 10.75 -49.28
C LYS A 3 -18.04 9.75 -48.12
N ASN A 4 -16.88 9.45 -47.74
CA ASN A 4 -16.26 9.26 -46.45
C ASN A 4 -17.16 9.03 -45.22
N THR A 5 -17.11 7.82 -44.66
CA THR A 5 -17.77 7.39 -43.42
C THR A 5 -16.74 7.05 -42.31
N SER A 6 -15.94 8.03 -41.87
CA SER A 6 -15.07 7.88 -40.72
C SER A 6 -15.62 8.51 -39.42
N GLN A 7 -16.82 9.06 -39.46
CA GLN A 7 -17.51 9.65 -38.29
C GLN A 7 -18.27 8.64 -37.41
N GLY A 8 -18.61 7.48 -37.93
CA GLY A 8 -19.53 6.55 -37.23
C GLY A 8 -19.02 5.86 -35.95
N ARG A 9 -17.71 5.67 -35.78
CA ARG A 9 -17.17 4.97 -34.60
C ARG A 9 -17.06 5.86 -33.35
N ARG A 10 -16.76 7.13 -33.52
CA ARG A 10 -16.70 8.09 -32.41
C ARG A 10 -18.09 8.46 -31.89
N ASP A 11 -19.07 8.57 -32.76
CA ASP A 11 -20.44 8.88 -32.38
C ASP A 11 -21.13 7.67 -31.76
N TRP A 12 -20.82 6.44 -32.20
CA TRP A 12 -21.31 5.21 -31.58
C TRP A 12 -20.76 5.05 -30.14
N LEU A 13 -19.47 5.34 -29.89
CA LEU A 13 -18.89 5.34 -28.56
C LEU A 13 -19.50 6.41 -27.64
N ARG A 14 -19.80 7.60 -28.18
CA ARG A 14 -20.51 8.65 -27.42
C ARG A 14 -21.94 8.26 -27.10
N SER A 15 -22.65 7.61 -28.02
CA SER A 15 -24.02 7.13 -27.82
C SER A 15 -24.08 5.92 -26.88
N ALA A 16 -23.11 5.01 -26.90
CA ALA A 16 -23.00 3.92 -25.97
C ALA A 16 -22.73 4.41 -24.53
N PHE A 17 -21.94 5.47 -24.36
CA PHE A 17 -21.75 6.14 -23.06
C PHE A 17 -23.00 6.89 -22.58
N ALA A 18 -23.82 7.41 -23.48
CA ALA A 18 -25.06 8.12 -23.15
C ALA A 18 -26.23 7.19 -22.77
N ILE A 19 -26.24 5.94 -23.25
CA ILE A 19 -27.32 4.95 -22.97
C ILE A 19 -27.07 4.21 -21.62
N THR A 20 -25.80 4.15 -21.12
CA THR A 20 -25.49 3.63 -19.79
C THR A 20 -25.71 4.65 -18.65
N SER A 21 -26.06 5.90 -18.96
CA SER A 21 -26.30 6.97 -17.98
C SER A 21 -27.72 6.99 -17.37
N GLY A 22 -28.49 5.92 -17.53
CA GLY A 22 -29.75 5.71 -16.77
C GLY A 22 -29.55 5.27 -15.32
N LEU A 23 -28.36 4.85 -14.94
CA LEU A 23 -27.92 4.70 -13.56
C LEU A 23 -27.00 5.89 -13.25
N THR A 24 -27.50 6.86 -12.52
CA THR A 24 -26.68 7.84 -11.83
C THR A 24 -25.82 7.11 -10.79
N ILE A 25 -24.71 6.53 -11.26
CA ILE A 25 -23.59 6.21 -10.38
C ILE A 25 -23.07 7.59 -9.98
N THR A 26 -23.48 8.07 -8.81
CA THR A 26 -22.97 9.32 -8.24
C THR A 26 -21.45 9.24 -8.22
N GLY A 27 -20.77 10.34 -8.57
CA GLY A 27 -19.29 10.38 -8.60
C GLY A 27 -18.63 9.81 -7.35
N ALA A 28 -19.30 9.89 -6.20
CA ALA A 28 -18.93 9.24 -4.95
C ALA A 28 -18.76 7.70 -5.01
N PHE A 29 -19.39 7.00 -5.97
CA PHE A 29 -19.23 5.55 -6.10
C PHE A 29 -18.03 5.18 -6.97
N ALA A 30 -17.76 5.96 -8.02
CA ALA A 30 -16.54 5.80 -8.84
C ALA A 30 -15.29 6.12 -8.01
N ASP A 31 -15.34 7.16 -7.16
CA ASP A 31 -14.25 7.53 -6.23
C ASP A 31 -14.00 6.46 -5.16
N ARG A 32 -15.00 5.68 -4.76
CA ARG A 32 -14.86 4.57 -3.81
C ARG A 32 -14.23 3.31 -4.39
N LEU A 33 -14.36 3.07 -5.71
CA LEU A 33 -13.75 1.92 -6.39
C LEU A 33 -12.26 2.11 -6.68
N MET A 34 -11.78 3.34 -6.65
CA MET A 34 -10.36 3.65 -6.86
C MET A 34 -9.62 3.52 -5.53
N ALA A 35 -8.74 2.57 -5.48
CA ALA A 35 -8.01 2.06 -4.31
C ALA A 35 -6.96 2.97 -3.67
N ALA A 36 -7.13 4.20 -3.67
CA ALA A 36 -6.67 5.33 -2.86
C ALA A 36 -7.41 6.53 -3.44
N PRO A 37 -7.85 7.52 -2.70
CA PRO A 37 -8.37 8.73 -3.31
C PRO A 37 -7.22 9.37 -4.10
N VAL A 38 -7.09 8.97 -5.36
CA VAL A 38 -6.38 9.79 -6.34
C VAL A 38 -7.34 10.95 -6.52
N SER A 39 -7.04 12.10 -5.94
CA SER A 39 -7.87 13.28 -6.13
C SER A 39 -7.94 13.60 -7.62
N ASP A 40 -9.04 14.21 -8.09
CA ASP A 40 -9.15 14.70 -9.48
C ASP A 40 -7.93 15.55 -9.88
N ALA A 41 -7.31 16.24 -8.90
CA ALA A 41 -6.06 16.97 -9.07
C ALA A 41 -4.88 16.02 -9.41
N GLU A 42 -4.78 14.82 -8.83
CA GLU A 42 -3.73 13.86 -9.19
C GLU A 42 -3.94 13.28 -10.60
N TYR A 43 -5.19 13.02 -11.03
CA TYR A 43 -5.48 12.62 -12.42
C TYR A 43 -5.15 13.73 -13.45
N GLN A 44 -5.42 14.99 -13.14
CA GLN A 44 -5.03 16.11 -13.99
C GLN A 44 -3.53 16.30 -14.07
N VAL A 45 -2.80 15.89 -13.01
CA VAL A 45 -1.34 15.92 -12.94
C VAL A 45 -0.69 14.91 -13.88
N PHE A 46 -1.23 13.68 -13.98
CA PHE A 46 -0.70 12.66 -14.90
C PHE A 46 -0.84 12.99 -16.38
N GLY A 47 -1.73 13.92 -16.76
CA GLY A 47 -1.93 14.35 -18.13
C GLY A 47 -1.05 15.51 -18.60
N LYS A 48 -0.32 16.18 -17.69
CA LYS A 48 0.57 17.30 -18.04
C LYS A 48 1.97 16.79 -18.34
N VAL A 49 2.52 17.21 -19.48
CA VAL A 49 3.93 16.95 -19.81
C VAL A 49 4.81 17.76 -18.86
N ILE A 50 5.53 17.08 -17.98
CA ILE A 50 6.50 17.70 -17.08
C ILE A 50 7.84 17.71 -17.82
N PRO A 51 8.53 18.85 -17.97
CA PRO A 51 9.87 18.88 -18.53
C PRO A 51 10.85 18.05 -17.68
N GLY A 52 11.44 17.03 -18.28
CA GLY A 52 12.30 16.06 -17.59
C GLY A 52 11.49 14.96 -16.85
N ALA A 53 12.20 13.95 -16.33
CA ALA A 53 11.57 12.90 -15.52
C ALA A 53 11.29 13.43 -14.11
N PRO A 54 10.03 13.46 -13.64
CA PRO A 54 9.71 13.99 -12.32
C PRO A 54 10.28 13.11 -11.20
N VAL A 55 10.67 13.74 -10.11
CA VAL A 55 11.02 13.05 -8.86
C VAL A 55 9.75 12.55 -8.18
N LYS A 56 9.52 11.24 -8.24
CA LYS A 56 8.31 10.58 -7.72
C LYS A 56 8.41 10.37 -6.21
N LEU A 57 7.79 11.24 -5.42
CA LEU A 57 7.71 11.15 -3.97
C LEU A 57 6.27 10.88 -3.48
N ASN A 58 5.44 10.21 -4.28
CA ASN A 58 4.00 10.06 -4.05
C ASN A 58 3.53 8.63 -3.81
N ALA A 59 4.33 7.59 -4.12
CA ALA A 59 3.87 6.20 -4.14
C ALA A 59 4.59 5.27 -3.15
N ASN A 60 5.43 5.81 -2.26
CA ASN A 60 6.19 5.03 -1.29
C ASN A 60 7.04 3.92 -1.96
N GLU A 61 7.59 4.22 -3.12
CA GLU A 61 8.50 3.34 -3.86
C GLU A 61 9.91 3.39 -3.23
N ASN A 62 10.71 2.36 -3.47
CA ASN A 62 12.13 2.37 -3.10
C ASN A 62 12.93 3.09 -4.20
N PRO A 63 13.55 4.26 -3.94
CA PRO A 63 14.27 5.03 -4.95
C PRO A 63 15.56 4.35 -5.45
N HIS A 64 16.03 3.31 -4.74
CA HIS A 64 17.23 2.57 -5.10
C HIS A 64 16.95 1.41 -6.07
N GLY A 65 15.66 1.15 -6.37
CA GLY A 65 15.22 0.05 -7.24
C GLY A 65 15.46 -1.33 -6.63
N PRO A 66 15.39 -2.39 -7.46
CA PRO A 66 15.66 -3.75 -7.03
C PRO A 66 17.16 -3.97 -6.74
N SER A 67 17.46 -4.98 -5.91
CA SER A 67 18.84 -5.42 -5.69
C SER A 67 19.50 -5.95 -6.97
N GLU A 68 20.82 -6.03 -6.98
CA GLU A 68 21.54 -6.58 -8.13
C GLU A 68 21.18 -8.05 -8.38
N GLN A 69 20.96 -8.83 -7.32
CA GLN A 69 20.53 -10.23 -7.44
C GLN A 69 19.15 -10.31 -8.09
N ALA A 70 18.20 -9.47 -7.66
CA ALA A 70 16.87 -9.41 -8.25
C ALA A 70 16.89 -8.96 -9.71
N ARG A 71 17.74 -8.00 -10.08
CA ARG A 71 17.91 -7.55 -11.48
C ARG A 71 18.45 -8.65 -12.38
N ARG A 72 19.46 -9.39 -11.93
CA ARG A 72 20.03 -10.53 -12.69
C ARG A 72 19.00 -11.64 -12.87
N ALA A 73 18.26 -11.99 -11.83
CA ALA A 73 17.21 -13.01 -11.90
C ALA A 73 16.10 -12.59 -12.87
N LEU A 74 15.66 -11.32 -12.81
CA LEU A 74 14.68 -10.76 -13.73
C LEU A 74 15.16 -10.84 -15.19
N GLN A 75 16.40 -10.44 -15.45
CA GLN A 75 16.97 -10.47 -16.81
C GLN A 75 17.06 -11.90 -17.34
N ALA A 76 17.49 -12.86 -16.53
CA ALA A 76 17.54 -14.27 -16.91
C ALA A 76 16.15 -14.84 -17.24
N ALA A 77 15.10 -14.38 -16.53
CA ALA A 77 13.73 -14.84 -16.74
C ALA A 77 13.03 -14.25 -17.97
N ILE A 78 13.57 -13.20 -18.61
CA ILE A 78 12.93 -12.55 -19.77
C ILE A 78 12.79 -13.54 -20.94
N GLY A 79 13.77 -14.41 -21.16
CA GLY A 79 13.76 -15.41 -22.24
C GLY A 79 12.60 -16.40 -22.16
N GLU A 80 12.08 -16.65 -20.95
CA GLU A 80 10.96 -17.55 -20.69
C GLU A 80 9.61 -16.82 -20.58
N GLY A 81 9.55 -15.55 -20.97
CA GLY A 81 8.35 -14.71 -20.85
C GLY A 81 7.14 -15.19 -21.68
N ASN A 82 7.32 -16.15 -22.59
CA ASN A 82 6.26 -16.81 -23.36
C ASN A 82 5.65 -18.01 -22.61
N ARG A 83 6.08 -18.33 -21.40
CA ARG A 83 5.63 -19.47 -20.60
C ARG A 83 4.97 -19.01 -19.31
N TYR A 84 3.96 -19.75 -18.86
CA TYR A 84 3.39 -19.56 -17.52
C TYR A 84 4.32 -20.15 -16.46
N PRO A 85 4.69 -19.42 -15.40
CA PRO A 85 5.66 -19.81 -14.40
C PRO A 85 5.05 -20.69 -13.29
N PHE A 86 4.39 -21.79 -13.63
CA PHE A 86 3.71 -22.64 -12.63
C PHE A 86 4.70 -23.29 -11.65
N GLN A 87 5.80 -23.85 -12.17
CA GLN A 87 6.82 -24.50 -11.34
C GLN A 87 7.58 -23.48 -10.50
N GLU A 88 7.96 -22.36 -11.09
CA GLU A 88 8.66 -21.25 -10.45
C GLU A 88 7.81 -20.63 -9.34
N THR A 89 6.50 -20.51 -9.58
CA THR A 89 5.53 -20.02 -8.58
C THR A 89 5.41 -21.00 -7.41
N THR A 90 5.37 -22.30 -7.69
CA THR A 90 5.35 -23.35 -6.65
C THR A 90 6.64 -23.27 -5.81
N ARG A 91 7.80 -23.19 -6.45
CA ARG A 91 9.08 -23.04 -5.76
C ARG A 91 9.17 -21.77 -4.93
N LEU A 92 8.68 -20.64 -5.46
CA LEU A 92 8.63 -19.38 -4.70
C LEU A 92 7.74 -19.53 -3.46
N ARG A 93 6.61 -20.23 -3.58
CA ARG A 93 5.70 -20.53 -2.46
C ARG A 93 6.40 -21.34 -1.37
N GLU A 94 7.15 -22.37 -1.75
CA GLU A 94 7.95 -23.18 -0.83
C GLU A 94 9.03 -22.36 -0.12
N LEU A 95 9.74 -21.49 -0.86
CA LEU A 95 10.77 -20.62 -0.29
C LEU A 95 10.19 -19.63 0.73
N ILE A 96 9.02 -19.03 0.40
CA ILE A 96 8.35 -18.10 1.33
C ILE A 96 7.81 -18.87 2.53
N ALA A 97 7.19 -20.03 2.33
CA ALA A 97 6.70 -20.87 3.42
C ALA A 97 7.82 -21.25 4.39
N ALA A 98 8.99 -21.65 3.87
CA ALA A 98 10.17 -21.97 4.66
C ALA A 98 10.69 -20.73 5.43
N LYS A 99 10.74 -19.55 4.78
CA LYS A 99 11.13 -18.29 5.43
C LYS A 99 10.18 -17.91 6.58
N GLU A 100 8.88 -18.04 6.36
CA GLU A 100 7.86 -17.68 7.36
C GLU A 100 7.65 -18.79 8.42
N GLY A 101 8.20 -20.00 8.19
CA GLY A 101 8.09 -21.16 9.09
C GLY A 101 6.69 -21.77 9.10
N VAL A 102 6.03 -21.80 7.93
CA VAL A 102 4.70 -22.37 7.68
C VAL A 102 4.74 -23.36 6.51
N THR A 103 3.62 -24.05 6.23
CA THR A 103 3.51 -24.90 5.04
C THR A 103 3.05 -24.11 3.81
N PRO A 104 3.31 -24.58 2.57
CA PRO A 104 2.99 -23.84 1.35
C PRO A 104 1.51 -23.48 1.18
N ASP A 105 0.59 -24.24 1.75
CA ASP A 105 -0.86 -24.00 1.73
C ASP A 105 -1.31 -22.82 2.60
N HIS A 106 -0.41 -22.29 3.48
CA HIS A 106 -0.61 -21.04 4.19
C HIS A 106 -0.32 -19.79 3.34
N ILE A 107 0.23 -19.95 2.13
CA ILE A 107 0.67 -18.82 1.29
C ILE A 107 -0.29 -18.61 0.13
N HIS A 108 -0.76 -17.36 -0.03
CA HIS A 108 -1.56 -16.92 -1.16
C HIS A 108 -0.91 -15.71 -1.84
N PHE A 109 -0.72 -15.78 -3.16
CA PHE A 109 -0.13 -14.71 -3.95
C PHE A 109 -1.17 -13.78 -4.55
N GLY A 110 -0.75 -12.53 -4.82
CA GLY A 110 -1.51 -11.58 -5.59
C GLY A 110 -0.61 -10.59 -6.34
N ALA A 111 -1.18 -9.88 -7.30
CA ALA A 111 -0.52 -8.81 -8.05
C ALA A 111 -0.27 -7.57 -7.16
N GLY A 112 0.65 -7.75 -6.18
CA GLY A 112 0.90 -6.85 -5.07
C GLY A 112 -0.12 -7.01 -3.94
N SER A 113 0.21 -6.45 -2.76
CA SER A 113 -0.69 -6.52 -1.59
C SER A 113 -2.05 -5.83 -1.84
N GLY A 114 -2.13 -4.88 -2.78
CA GLY A 114 -3.39 -4.20 -3.11
C GLY A 114 -4.48 -5.16 -3.61
N GLU A 115 -4.14 -6.13 -4.46
CA GLU A 115 -5.08 -7.17 -4.89
C GLU A 115 -5.51 -8.05 -3.72
N LEU A 116 -4.59 -8.44 -2.86
CA LEU A 116 -4.85 -9.28 -1.68
C LEU A 116 -5.77 -8.58 -0.67
N LEU A 117 -5.57 -7.28 -0.47
CA LEU A 117 -6.47 -6.42 0.31
C LEU A 117 -7.88 -6.38 -0.29
N SER A 118 -7.97 -6.23 -1.63
CA SER A 118 -9.25 -6.26 -2.35
C SER A 118 -9.97 -7.60 -2.18
N GLN A 119 -9.27 -8.70 -2.41
CA GLN A 119 -9.82 -10.06 -2.26
C GLN A 119 -10.30 -10.31 -0.82
N THR A 120 -9.51 -9.90 0.18
CA THR A 120 -9.88 -10.05 1.59
C THR A 120 -11.09 -9.19 1.95
N GLY A 121 -11.12 -7.93 1.49
CA GLY A 121 -12.27 -7.03 1.69
C GLY A 121 -13.57 -7.61 1.12
N LYS A 122 -13.51 -8.22 -0.07
CA LYS A 122 -14.66 -8.92 -0.68
C LYS A 122 -15.03 -10.16 0.11
N ALA A 123 -14.06 -11.00 0.48
CA ALA A 123 -14.30 -12.28 1.17
C ALA A 123 -14.95 -12.10 2.54
N PHE A 124 -14.58 -11.07 3.29
CA PHE A 124 -15.13 -10.80 4.62
C PHE A 124 -16.28 -9.79 4.59
N GLY A 125 -16.32 -8.89 3.60
CA GLY A 125 -17.41 -7.94 3.42
C GLY A 125 -18.70 -8.54 2.84
N SER A 126 -18.61 -9.66 2.09
CA SER A 126 -19.76 -10.28 1.39
C SER A 126 -20.88 -10.71 2.32
N GLU A 127 -20.62 -10.92 3.61
CA GLU A 127 -21.59 -11.28 4.63
C GLU A 127 -22.20 -10.07 5.35
N GLY A 128 -21.88 -8.84 4.93
CA GLY A 128 -22.24 -7.61 5.64
C GLY A 128 -21.53 -7.47 6.98
N GLY A 129 -22.10 -6.73 7.92
CA GLY A 129 -21.50 -6.46 9.22
C GLY A 129 -20.56 -5.26 9.19
N SER A 130 -19.43 -5.33 9.90
CA SER A 130 -18.49 -4.21 9.97
C SER A 130 -17.02 -4.62 9.87
N VAL A 131 -16.18 -3.68 9.42
CA VAL A 131 -14.72 -3.74 9.49
C VAL A 131 -14.23 -2.58 10.36
N VAL A 132 -13.45 -2.87 11.39
CA VAL A 132 -12.83 -1.89 12.28
C VAL A 132 -11.42 -1.59 11.81
N SER A 133 -11.05 -0.32 11.69
CA SER A 133 -9.68 0.08 11.37
C SER A 133 -9.29 1.42 12.00
N PRO A 134 -7.99 1.72 12.15
CA PRO A 134 -7.57 3.10 12.40
C PRO A 134 -7.97 4.00 11.23
N PHE A 135 -8.12 5.30 11.50
CA PHE A 135 -8.38 6.30 10.48
C PHE A 135 -7.58 7.58 10.76
N PRO A 136 -6.77 8.05 9.78
CA PRO A 136 -6.57 7.48 8.46
C PRO A 136 -5.66 6.24 8.46
N THR A 137 -5.92 5.34 7.50
CA THR A 137 -5.08 4.19 7.19
C THR A 137 -5.18 3.85 5.69
N PHE A 138 -4.50 2.78 5.24
CA PHE A 138 -4.55 2.37 3.84
C PHE A 138 -5.92 1.73 3.51
N PRO A 139 -6.74 2.33 2.62
CA PRO A 139 -8.18 2.08 2.62
C PRO A 139 -8.66 0.91 1.74
N ILE A 140 -7.79 0.27 0.93
CA ILE A 140 -8.22 -0.69 -0.11
C ILE A 140 -9.16 -1.76 0.44
N LEU A 141 -8.78 -2.42 1.53
CA LEU A 141 -9.59 -3.50 2.10
C LEU A 141 -10.98 -3.01 2.49
N MET A 142 -11.04 -1.90 3.23
CA MET A 142 -12.29 -1.32 3.71
C MET A 142 -13.19 -0.86 2.56
N ASN A 143 -12.63 -0.18 1.56
CA ASN A 143 -13.37 0.27 0.39
C ASN A 143 -14.05 -0.92 -0.34
N HIS A 144 -13.33 -2.04 -0.47
CA HIS A 144 -13.91 -3.24 -1.08
C HIS A 144 -14.94 -3.94 -0.17
N ALA A 145 -14.77 -3.92 1.15
CA ALA A 145 -15.78 -4.44 2.07
C ALA A 145 -17.07 -3.61 2.01
N GLU A 146 -16.99 -2.28 1.92
CA GLU A 146 -18.14 -1.39 1.80
C GLU A 146 -18.97 -1.63 0.52
N THR A 147 -18.37 -2.17 -0.57
CA THR A 147 -19.12 -2.52 -1.78
C THR A 147 -20.14 -3.67 -1.56
N PHE A 148 -20.01 -4.39 -0.46
CA PHE A 148 -20.91 -5.49 -0.06
C PHE A 148 -21.74 -5.15 1.19
N ASN A 149 -22.03 -3.87 1.42
CA ASN A 149 -22.78 -3.38 2.59
C ASN A 149 -22.12 -3.66 3.95
N CYS A 150 -20.82 -3.88 3.97
CA CYS A 150 -20.05 -3.97 5.19
C CYS A 150 -19.67 -2.58 5.66
N LYS A 151 -19.99 -2.23 6.90
CA LYS A 151 -19.73 -0.89 7.42
C LYS A 151 -18.27 -0.70 7.79
N TRP A 152 -17.67 0.40 7.39
CA TRP A 152 -16.35 0.80 7.86
C TRP A 152 -16.45 1.59 9.17
N GLU A 153 -16.10 0.96 10.29
CA GLU A 153 -15.98 1.57 11.61
C GLU A 153 -14.59 2.19 11.77
N LYS A 154 -14.52 3.51 11.64
CA LYS A 154 -13.31 4.32 11.68
C LYS A 154 -12.96 4.72 13.10
N VAL A 155 -11.79 4.32 13.58
CA VAL A 155 -11.25 4.72 14.90
C VAL A 155 -10.15 5.77 14.68
N ASN A 156 -10.39 6.98 15.15
CA ASN A 156 -9.43 8.07 14.98
C ASN A 156 -8.12 7.78 15.70
N LEU A 157 -7.03 8.23 15.10
CA LEU A 157 -5.70 8.20 15.72
C LEU A 157 -5.63 9.15 16.92
N ASN A 158 -4.67 8.93 17.82
CA ASN A 158 -4.36 9.87 18.90
C ASN A 158 -3.69 11.16 18.35
N ASP A 159 -3.36 12.11 19.23
CA ASP A 159 -2.78 13.40 18.82
C ASP A 159 -1.33 13.30 18.32
N LYS A 160 -0.67 12.16 18.56
CA LYS A 160 0.65 11.84 17.99
C LYS A 160 0.55 11.14 16.63
N LEU A 161 -0.66 11.02 16.06
CA LEU A 161 -0.96 10.26 14.84
C LEU A 161 -0.66 8.75 14.97
N GLU A 162 -0.68 8.21 16.18
CA GLU A 162 -0.53 6.79 16.46
C GLU A 162 -1.88 6.11 16.58
N VAL A 163 -1.93 4.82 16.29
CA VAL A 163 -3.14 3.99 16.41
C VAL A 163 -3.48 3.79 17.89
N ASP A 164 -4.75 4.05 18.23
CA ASP A 164 -5.32 3.76 19.55
C ASP A 164 -5.95 2.35 19.53
N TYR A 165 -5.20 1.37 19.98
CA TYR A 165 -5.64 -0.03 20.00
C TYR A 165 -6.69 -0.31 21.07
N GLU A 166 -6.77 0.47 22.15
CA GLU A 166 -7.82 0.35 23.16
C GLU A 166 -9.17 0.83 22.61
N ALA A 167 -9.16 1.97 21.91
CA ALA A 167 -10.33 2.46 21.19
C ALA A 167 -10.75 1.49 20.06
N MET A 168 -9.79 0.88 19.35
CA MET A 168 -10.09 -0.15 18.35
C MET A 168 -10.74 -1.38 18.97
N ALA A 169 -10.25 -1.89 20.11
CA ALA A 169 -10.87 -3.01 20.82
C ALA A 169 -12.30 -2.72 21.26
N SER A 170 -12.55 -1.48 21.72
CA SER A 170 -13.85 -1.00 22.15
C SER A 170 -14.85 -0.84 20.98
N ALA A 171 -14.35 -0.59 19.77
CA ALA A 171 -15.18 -0.46 18.56
C ALA A 171 -15.64 -1.82 17.99
N VAL A 172 -15.07 -2.94 18.46
CA VAL A 172 -15.41 -4.29 17.98
C VAL A 172 -16.75 -4.73 18.56
N LYS A 173 -17.71 -5.01 17.66
CA LYS A 173 -19.08 -5.47 17.95
C LYS A 173 -19.29 -6.93 17.57
N SER A 174 -20.45 -7.49 17.87
CA SER A 174 -20.81 -8.88 17.51
C SER A 174 -20.91 -9.11 16.00
N ASP A 175 -21.17 -8.08 15.21
CA ASP A 175 -21.22 -8.10 13.75
C ASP A 175 -19.89 -7.74 13.07
N THR A 176 -18.83 -7.46 13.84
CA THR A 176 -17.52 -7.15 13.28
C THR A 176 -16.91 -8.38 12.62
N ARG A 177 -16.64 -8.30 11.31
CA ARG A 177 -16.11 -9.39 10.49
C ARG A 177 -14.59 -9.41 10.47
N LEU A 178 -13.98 -8.22 10.58
CA LEU A 178 -12.54 -8.08 10.45
C LEU A 178 -12.04 -6.81 11.15
N ILE A 179 -10.86 -6.90 11.75
CA ILE A 179 -10.09 -5.76 12.24
C ILE A 179 -8.88 -5.59 11.32
N PHE A 180 -8.70 -4.38 10.77
CA PHE A 180 -7.52 -4.04 9.97
C PHE A 180 -6.47 -3.35 10.84
N VAL A 181 -5.27 -3.89 10.86
CA VAL A 181 -4.09 -3.39 11.59
C VAL A 181 -2.99 -3.09 10.58
N CYS A 182 -2.41 -1.90 10.63
CA CYS A 182 -1.26 -1.51 9.81
C CYS A 182 -0.21 -0.87 10.73
N ASN A 183 0.93 -1.56 10.92
CA ASN A 183 1.97 -1.10 11.85
C ASN A 183 3.37 -1.45 11.32
N PRO A 184 4.15 -0.47 10.84
CA PRO A 184 3.89 0.99 10.82
C PRO A 184 2.70 1.40 9.93
N ASN A 185 1.94 2.43 10.34
CA ASN A 185 0.72 2.84 9.64
C ASN A 185 1.00 3.68 8.39
N ASN A 186 0.20 3.53 7.37
CA ASN A 186 0.14 4.41 6.18
C ASN A 186 -1.21 5.14 6.19
N PRO A 187 -1.29 6.49 6.22
CA PRO A 187 -0.27 7.43 5.72
C PRO A 187 0.65 8.04 6.78
N THR A 188 0.50 7.77 8.06
CA THR A 188 1.18 8.53 9.13
C THR A 188 2.65 8.16 9.32
N GLY A 189 3.04 6.95 8.93
CA GLY A 189 4.38 6.40 9.15
C GLY A 189 4.67 6.03 10.61
N THR A 190 3.75 6.30 11.52
CA THR A 190 3.91 6.07 12.96
C THR A 190 3.93 4.57 13.31
N LEU A 191 4.64 4.24 14.35
CA LEU A 191 4.79 2.90 14.88
C LEU A 191 4.34 2.88 16.33
N VAL A 192 3.34 2.09 16.65
CA VAL A 192 3.03 1.69 18.01
C VAL A 192 3.95 0.53 18.40
N ASP A 193 4.27 0.41 19.69
CA ASP A 193 5.12 -0.64 20.22
C ASP A 193 4.73 -2.01 19.65
N PRO A 194 5.66 -2.72 18.97
CA PRO A 194 5.34 -3.96 18.27
C PRO A 194 4.80 -5.07 19.16
N ASP A 195 5.25 -5.15 20.43
CA ASP A 195 4.76 -6.17 21.36
C ASP A 195 3.31 -5.87 21.81
N LYS A 196 2.97 -4.59 22.02
CA LYS A 196 1.58 -4.18 22.27
C LYS A 196 0.66 -4.49 21.12
N VAL A 197 1.10 -4.22 19.89
CA VAL A 197 0.33 -4.54 18.68
C VAL A 197 0.14 -6.04 18.51
N HIS A 198 1.19 -6.81 18.78
CA HIS A 198 1.13 -8.27 18.73
C HIS A 198 0.15 -8.83 19.76
N ALA A 199 0.21 -8.37 21.01
CA ALA A 199 -0.74 -8.76 22.06
C ALA A 199 -2.20 -8.37 21.70
N PHE A 200 -2.41 -7.21 21.10
CA PHE A 200 -3.71 -6.80 20.59
C PHE A 200 -4.21 -7.76 19.50
N CYS A 201 -3.37 -8.09 18.50
CA CYS A 201 -3.71 -9.05 17.47
C CYS A 201 -4.07 -10.42 18.04
N GLU A 202 -3.28 -10.92 19.00
CA GLU A 202 -3.52 -12.19 19.67
C GLU A 202 -4.89 -12.21 20.38
N SER A 203 -5.15 -11.21 21.21
CA SER A 203 -6.42 -11.08 21.94
C SER A 203 -7.63 -10.92 20.99
N MET A 204 -7.54 -10.06 19.97
CA MET A 204 -8.65 -9.82 19.05
C MET A 204 -8.92 -11.00 18.12
N SER A 205 -7.90 -11.81 17.81
CA SER A 205 -8.07 -13.02 17.00
C SER A 205 -8.97 -14.09 17.62
N GLU A 206 -9.25 -13.99 18.91
CA GLU A 206 -10.22 -14.84 19.61
C GLU A 206 -11.67 -14.39 19.39
N ARG A 207 -11.87 -13.14 19.02
CA ARG A 207 -13.19 -12.50 18.84
C ARG A 207 -13.60 -12.42 17.38
N THR A 208 -12.66 -12.13 16.48
CA THR A 208 -12.92 -11.95 15.05
C THR A 208 -11.64 -12.12 14.23
N MET A 209 -11.73 -12.01 12.90
CA MET A 209 -10.56 -12.04 12.03
C MET A 209 -9.73 -10.76 12.17
N VAL A 210 -8.40 -10.88 12.25
CA VAL A 210 -7.47 -9.75 12.24
C VAL A 210 -6.64 -9.80 10.96
N PHE A 211 -6.60 -8.70 10.23
CA PHE A 211 -5.72 -8.50 9.08
C PHE A 211 -4.57 -7.59 9.49
N ALA A 212 -3.36 -8.13 9.51
CA ALA A 212 -2.13 -7.40 9.80
C ALA A 212 -1.41 -7.04 8.49
N ASP A 213 -1.44 -5.76 8.11
CA ASP A 213 -0.70 -5.24 6.96
C ASP A 213 0.73 -4.89 7.40
N GLU A 214 1.68 -5.73 7.04
CA GLU A 214 3.10 -5.61 7.37
C GLU A 214 3.93 -5.03 6.20
N ALA A 215 3.33 -4.25 5.31
CA ALA A 215 4.02 -3.73 4.13
C ALA A 215 5.27 -2.88 4.44
N TYR A 216 5.42 -2.40 5.66
CA TYR A 216 6.55 -1.56 6.09
C TYR A 216 7.37 -2.18 7.24
N LEU A 217 7.08 -3.42 7.64
CA LEU A 217 7.74 -4.07 8.77
C LEU A 217 9.27 -4.16 8.56
N GLU A 218 9.70 -4.49 7.36
CA GLU A 218 11.12 -4.67 7.02
C GLU A 218 11.93 -3.36 7.01
N PHE A 219 11.28 -2.18 7.09
CA PHE A 219 11.99 -0.90 7.30
C PHE A 219 12.43 -0.68 8.75
N LEU A 220 11.87 -1.44 9.70
CA LEU A 220 12.30 -1.41 11.09
C LEU A 220 13.66 -2.10 11.26
N ASP A 221 14.38 -1.73 12.30
CA ASP A 221 15.51 -2.51 12.76
C ASP A 221 15.06 -3.96 13.02
N PRO A 222 15.85 -4.98 12.63
CA PRO A 222 15.48 -6.38 12.81
C PRO A 222 15.07 -6.74 14.26
N SER A 223 15.69 -6.11 15.26
CA SER A 223 15.36 -6.33 16.68
C SER A 223 13.96 -5.82 17.08
N ARG A 224 13.35 -4.98 16.24
CA ARG A 224 12.00 -4.42 16.43
C ARG A 224 10.95 -5.01 15.52
N GLN A 225 11.34 -5.91 14.63
CA GLN A 225 10.42 -6.58 13.73
C GLN A 225 9.66 -7.68 14.48
N ARG A 226 8.39 -7.45 14.72
CA ARG A 226 7.48 -8.41 15.37
C ARG A 226 6.35 -8.74 14.41
N SER A 227 6.52 -9.81 13.63
CA SER A 227 5.50 -10.26 12.69
C SER A 227 4.40 -11.05 13.40
N ALA A 228 3.15 -10.87 12.95
CA ALA A 228 2.01 -11.65 13.41
C ALA A 228 1.94 -13.06 12.77
N VAL A 229 2.91 -13.46 11.95
CA VAL A 229 2.99 -14.82 11.38
C VAL A 229 3.10 -15.89 12.45
N ASP A 230 3.73 -15.61 13.61
CA ASP A 230 3.79 -16.55 14.72
C ASP A 230 2.40 -16.85 15.33
N LEU A 231 1.45 -15.93 15.25
CA LEU A 231 0.06 -16.15 15.63
C LEU A 231 -0.67 -17.04 14.60
N VAL A 232 -0.33 -16.91 13.30
CA VAL A 232 -0.81 -17.82 12.26
C VAL A 232 -0.35 -19.25 12.57
N LYS A 233 0.92 -19.44 12.94
CA LYS A 233 1.47 -20.75 13.36
C LYS A 233 0.77 -21.35 14.57
N LYS A 234 0.26 -20.52 15.47
CA LYS A 234 -0.55 -20.93 16.63
C LYS A 234 -2.02 -21.21 16.25
N GLY A 235 -2.39 -21.15 14.98
CA GLY A 235 -3.76 -21.41 14.50
C GLY A 235 -4.77 -20.30 14.78
N LYS A 236 -4.31 -19.09 15.12
CA LYS A 236 -5.19 -17.93 15.41
C LYS A 236 -5.87 -17.39 14.15
N ASN A 237 -6.94 -16.62 14.31
CA ASN A 237 -7.69 -15.97 13.22
C ASN A 237 -6.93 -14.72 12.72
N ILE A 238 -5.77 -14.94 12.12
CA ILE A 238 -4.88 -13.89 11.63
C ILE A 238 -4.62 -14.08 10.14
N ILE A 239 -4.62 -12.97 9.40
CA ILE A 239 -4.14 -12.84 8.03
C ILE A 239 -3.00 -11.84 8.07
N VAL A 240 -1.81 -12.21 7.63
CA VAL A 240 -0.67 -11.31 7.49
C VAL A 240 -0.45 -11.00 6.01
N SER A 241 -0.38 -9.71 5.67
CA SER A 241 -0.07 -9.26 4.30
C SER A 241 1.34 -8.74 4.21
N LYS A 242 2.09 -9.22 3.22
CA LYS A 242 3.45 -8.77 2.90
C LYS A 242 3.58 -8.42 1.42
N THR A 243 4.55 -7.55 1.10
CA THR A 243 4.71 -7.05 -0.27
C THR A 243 6.18 -6.93 -0.68
N PHE A 244 6.45 -7.21 -1.94
CA PHE A 244 7.75 -6.91 -2.55
C PHE A 244 7.85 -5.48 -3.10
N SER A 245 6.75 -4.69 -3.03
CA SER A 245 6.69 -3.34 -3.60
C SER A 245 7.51 -2.29 -2.85
N LYS A 246 7.88 -2.54 -1.56
CA LYS A 246 8.47 -1.52 -0.70
C LYS A 246 9.98 -1.69 -0.58
N ILE A 247 10.51 -2.24 0.50
CA ILE A 247 11.96 -2.33 0.71
C ILE A 247 12.68 -3.10 -0.40
N TYR A 248 12.06 -4.13 -0.96
CA TYR A 248 12.62 -4.94 -2.04
C TYR A 248 12.74 -4.21 -3.40
N GLY A 249 12.08 -3.05 -3.55
CA GLY A 249 12.18 -2.25 -4.78
C GLY A 249 11.46 -2.83 -6.01
N LEU A 250 10.50 -3.74 -5.82
CA LEU A 250 9.81 -4.46 -6.91
C LEU A 250 8.39 -3.95 -7.15
N ALA A 251 8.09 -2.67 -6.85
CA ALA A 251 6.74 -2.11 -6.96
C ALA A 251 6.10 -2.30 -8.34
N GLY A 252 6.88 -2.14 -9.42
CA GLY A 252 6.44 -2.30 -10.80
C GLY A 252 6.19 -3.75 -11.22
N LEU A 253 6.76 -4.74 -10.51
CA LEU A 253 6.61 -6.17 -10.82
C LEU A 253 5.35 -6.79 -10.25
N ARG A 254 4.64 -6.07 -9.38
CA ARG A 254 3.34 -6.45 -8.86
C ARG A 254 3.31 -7.82 -8.18
N LEU A 255 4.00 -7.97 -7.06
CA LEU A 255 3.97 -9.20 -6.26
C LEU A 255 3.81 -8.88 -4.77
N GLY A 256 2.93 -9.63 -4.11
CA GLY A 256 2.73 -9.69 -2.67
C GLY A 256 2.18 -11.05 -2.27
N TYR A 257 2.10 -11.31 -0.98
CA TYR A 257 1.54 -12.54 -0.47
C TYR A 257 0.83 -12.35 0.86
N LEU A 258 -0.13 -13.24 1.12
CA LEU A 258 -0.74 -13.45 2.43
C LEU A 258 -0.13 -14.67 3.09
N VAL A 259 -0.07 -14.61 4.43
CA VAL A 259 0.17 -15.76 5.29
C VAL A 259 -1.04 -15.89 6.22
N ALA A 260 -1.76 -17.01 6.12
CA ALA A 260 -2.91 -17.32 6.98
C ALA A 260 -3.14 -18.84 7.02
N ARG A 261 -4.03 -19.31 7.90
CA ARG A 261 -4.43 -20.72 7.90
C ARG A 261 -5.02 -21.14 6.53
N PRO A 262 -4.85 -22.41 6.12
CA PRO A 262 -5.31 -22.89 4.81
C PRO A 262 -6.81 -22.69 4.55
N ASP A 263 -7.67 -22.81 5.56
CA ASP A 263 -9.11 -22.57 5.45
C ASP A 263 -9.42 -21.10 5.13
N ILE A 264 -8.67 -20.16 5.73
CA ILE A 264 -8.77 -18.72 5.46
C ILE A 264 -8.26 -18.41 4.05
N ILE A 265 -7.12 -18.99 3.65
CA ILE A 265 -6.59 -18.85 2.28
C ILE A 265 -7.62 -19.36 1.27
N SER A 266 -8.21 -20.53 1.50
CA SER A 266 -9.27 -21.09 0.63
C SER A 266 -10.48 -20.17 0.51
N ARG A 267 -10.87 -19.46 1.58
CA ARG A 267 -11.95 -18.48 1.56
C ARG A 267 -11.61 -17.26 0.69
N ILE A 268 -10.41 -16.71 0.85
CA ILE A 268 -9.95 -15.50 0.14
C ILE A 268 -9.72 -15.79 -1.35
N SER A 269 -9.14 -16.95 -1.68
CA SER A 269 -8.81 -17.35 -3.04
C SER A 269 -10.04 -17.50 -3.96
N LYS A 270 -11.24 -17.67 -3.42
CA LYS A 270 -12.50 -17.64 -4.21
C LYS A 270 -12.74 -16.30 -4.92
N TYR A 271 -12.09 -15.24 -4.47
CA TYR A 271 -12.17 -13.90 -5.05
C TYR A 271 -10.91 -13.54 -5.87
N ALA A 272 -9.98 -14.49 -6.01
CA ALA A 272 -8.82 -14.33 -6.87
C ALA A 272 -9.20 -14.56 -8.34
N GLY A 273 -8.50 -13.85 -9.26
CA GLY A 273 -8.54 -14.22 -10.67
C GLY A 273 -7.60 -15.41 -10.93
N ASP A 274 -7.88 -16.18 -11.98
CA ASP A 274 -7.03 -17.28 -12.46
C ASP A 274 -5.79 -16.76 -13.22
N ILE A 275 -5.24 -15.63 -12.80
CA ILE A 275 -4.13 -14.98 -13.48
C ILE A 275 -2.83 -15.38 -12.79
N PRO A 276 -1.96 -16.15 -13.46
CA PRO A 276 -0.67 -16.50 -12.91
C PRO A 276 0.22 -15.25 -12.78
N LEU A 277 1.14 -15.29 -11.82
CA LEU A 277 2.15 -14.25 -11.65
C LEU A 277 3.05 -14.16 -12.88
N GLY A 278 3.60 -12.97 -13.16
CA GLY A 278 4.59 -12.81 -14.23
C GLY A 278 5.90 -13.51 -13.89
N ASN A 279 6.50 -14.20 -14.88
CA ASN A 279 7.74 -14.96 -14.74
C ASN A 279 8.88 -14.11 -14.14
N THR A 280 9.09 -12.90 -14.66
CA THR A 280 10.09 -11.96 -14.17
C THR A 280 9.86 -11.52 -12.73
N ALA A 281 8.59 -11.38 -12.31
CA ALA A 281 8.24 -11.04 -10.94
C ALA A 281 8.57 -12.17 -9.96
N VAL A 282 8.25 -13.41 -10.33
CA VAL A 282 8.55 -14.62 -9.54
C VAL A 282 10.06 -14.79 -9.37
N ALA A 283 10.83 -14.66 -10.45
CA ALA A 283 12.29 -14.79 -10.42
C ALA A 283 12.94 -13.70 -9.54
N ALA A 284 12.55 -12.44 -9.74
CA ALA A 284 13.08 -11.33 -8.95
C ALA A 284 12.72 -11.44 -7.46
N ALA A 285 11.50 -11.86 -7.13
CA ALA A 285 11.06 -12.06 -5.76
C ALA A 285 11.87 -13.18 -5.07
N GLY A 286 12.03 -14.32 -5.73
CA GLY A 286 12.83 -15.43 -5.22
C GLY A 286 14.27 -15.02 -4.88
N ALA A 287 14.90 -14.27 -5.79
CA ALA A 287 16.26 -13.74 -5.58
C ALA A 287 16.35 -12.67 -4.48
N SER A 288 15.24 -11.97 -4.18
CA SER A 288 15.20 -10.91 -3.16
C SER A 288 15.04 -11.43 -1.73
N LEU A 289 14.50 -12.64 -1.53
CA LEU A 289 14.09 -13.14 -0.21
C LEU A 289 15.24 -13.27 0.81
N GLY A 290 16.46 -13.47 0.35
CA GLY A 290 17.64 -13.64 1.21
C GLY A 290 18.64 -12.49 1.13
N ASP A 291 18.30 -11.37 0.46
CA ASP A 291 19.23 -10.25 0.26
C ASP A 291 19.21 -9.26 1.43
N GLU A 292 19.61 -9.76 2.61
CA GLU A 292 19.64 -8.96 3.85
C GLU A 292 20.60 -7.77 3.74
N ALA A 293 21.70 -7.92 3.00
CA ALA A 293 22.65 -6.83 2.78
C ALA A 293 22.01 -5.65 2.04
N PHE A 294 21.22 -5.94 1.00
CA PHE A 294 20.46 -4.91 0.28
C PHE A 294 19.41 -4.25 1.17
N MET A 295 18.65 -5.03 1.94
CA MET A 295 17.65 -4.50 2.84
C MET A 295 18.27 -3.60 3.92
N GLN A 296 19.43 -3.99 4.46
CA GLN A 296 20.16 -3.18 5.43
C GLN A 296 20.61 -1.85 4.82
N GLN A 297 21.19 -1.86 3.62
CA GLN A 297 21.54 -0.64 2.90
C GLN A 297 20.33 0.25 2.63
N CYS A 298 19.18 -0.34 2.29
CA CYS A 298 17.93 0.41 2.08
C CYS A 298 17.46 1.08 3.38
N ARG A 299 17.49 0.39 4.52
CA ARG A 299 17.17 0.97 5.84
C ARG A 299 18.04 2.17 6.17
N GLU A 300 19.34 2.02 6.02
CA GLU A 300 20.33 3.08 6.32
C GLU A 300 20.14 4.30 5.42
N LYS A 301 20.09 4.09 4.09
CA LYS A 301 19.88 5.16 3.12
C LYS A 301 18.54 5.87 3.32
N ASN A 302 17.46 5.10 3.56
CA ASN A 302 16.14 5.65 3.86
C ASN A 302 16.15 6.49 5.14
N SER A 303 16.82 6.01 6.20
CA SER A 303 16.92 6.73 7.48
C SER A 303 17.67 8.06 7.32
N ALA A 304 18.81 8.05 6.62
CA ALA A 304 19.60 9.25 6.36
C ALA A 304 18.82 10.27 5.50
N ALA A 305 18.17 9.81 4.43
CA ALA A 305 17.38 10.67 3.55
C ALA A 305 16.11 11.22 4.24
N ARG A 306 15.44 10.40 5.09
CA ARG A 306 14.30 10.84 5.90
C ARG A 306 14.70 11.96 6.87
N LYS A 307 15.88 11.87 7.47
CA LYS A 307 16.41 12.88 8.38
C LYS A 307 16.52 14.26 7.73
N ILE A 308 16.88 14.35 6.43
CA ILE A 308 16.94 15.62 5.70
C ILE A 308 15.57 16.33 5.72
N LEU A 309 14.48 15.59 5.52
CA LEU A 309 13.14 16.16 5.55
C LEU A 309 12.70 16.50 6.98
N THR A 310 12.92 15.60 7.94
CA THR A 310 12.46 15.81 9.32
C THR A 310 13.21 16.96 10.00
N ASP A 311 14.53 17.10 9.77
CA ASP A 311 15.31 18.26 10.27
C ASP A 311 14.74 19.60 9.75
N HIS A 312 14.31 19.63 8.47
CA HIS A 312 13.66 20.82 7.92
C HIS A 312 12.31 21.11 8.58
N LEU A 313 11.47 20.06 8.77
CA LEU A 313 10.18 20.22 9.42
C LEU A 313 10.34 20.71 10.87
N ASP A 314 11.30 20.16 11.61
CA ASP A 314 11.66 20.59 12.97
C ASP A 314 12.10 22.06 12.99
N ALA A 315 13.00 22.46 12.10
CA ALA A 315 13.47 23.84 11.99
C ALA A 315 12.37 24.86 11.66
N LYS A 316 11.28 24.39 11.01
CA LYS A 316 10.10 25.22 10.68
C LYS A 316 8.95 25.08 11.67
N GLY A 317 9.06 24.23 12.69
CA GLY A 317 8.00 23.94 13.65
C GLY A 317 6.77 23.29 13.01
N ILE A 318 6.94 22.59 11.89
CA ILE A 318 5.86 21.89 11.19
C ILE A 318 5.64 20.52 11.85
N PHE A 319 4.43 20.29 12.38
CA PHE A 319 4.09 19.03 13.01
C PHE A 319 4.03 17.87 12.00
N TYR A 320 4.62 16.73 12.35
CA TYR A 320 4.62 15.51 11.55
C TYR A 320 4.52 14.25 12.42
N GLY A 321 4.03 13.16 11.84
CA GLY A 321 4.08 11.84 12.44
C GLY A 321 5.52 11.30 12.48
N LYS A 322 5.98 10.84 13.65
CA LYS A 322 7.31 10.22 13.79
C LYS A 322 7.37 8.96 12.92
N SER A 323 8.02 9.09 11.76
CA SER A 323 7.98 8.05 10.73
C SER A 323 9.02 6.95 10.95
N PHE A 324 8.56 5.70 10.76
CA PHE A 324 9.34 4.45 10.73
C PHE A 324 9.27 3.76 9.35
N THR A 325 8.80 4.50 8.34
CA THR A 325 8.59 4.00 6.98
C THR A 325 9.51 4.71 5.98
N ASN A 326 9.25 4.52 4.69
CA ASN A 326 9.88 5.26 3.61
C ASN A 326 9.04 6.48 3.15
N PHE A 327 8.33 7.12 4.05
CA PHE A 327 7.62 8.38 3.82
C PHE A 327 7.45 9.15 5.14
N VAL A 328 7.15 10.45 5.04
CA VAL A 328 6.80 11.31 6.17
C VAL A 328 5.44 11.94 5.90
N PHE A 329 4.62 12.00 6.93
CA PHE A 329 3.29 12.58 6.93
C PHE A 329 3.28 13.81 7.85
N PHE A 330 3.06 15.00 7.29
CA PHE A 330 3.17 16.26 8.02
C PHE A 330 2.06 17.24 7.63
N LYS A 331 1.76 18.16 8.53
CA LYS A 331 0.72 19.17 8.33
C LYS A 331 1.05 20.04 7.12
N ALA A 332 0.08 20.17 6.20
CA ALA A 332 0.26 21.03 5.02
C ALA A 332 0.39 22.51 5.46
N PRO A 333 1.45 23.21 5.02
CA PRO A 333 1.65 24.63 5.39
C PRO A 333 0.77 25.60 4.60
N ALA A 334 0.08 25.11 3.56
CA ALA A 334 -0.78 25.87 2.68
C ALA A 334 -1.85 24.95 2.06
N ASP A 335 -2.73 25.52 1.21
CA ASP A 335 -3.71 24.76 0.44
C ASP A 335 -3.06 23.63 -0.37
N GLY A 336 -3.59 22.42 -0.25
CA GLY A 336 -3.00 21.21 -0.83
C GLY A 336 -2.95 21.23 -2.35
N ARG A 337 -3.95 21.80 -3.02
CA ARG A 337 -3.96 21.92 -4.49
C ARG A 337 -2.86 22.86 -4.95
N MET A 338 -2.68 23.98 -4.22
CA MET A 338 -1.58 24.90 -4.49
C MET A 338 -0.22 24.24 -4.28
N ILE A 339 -0.06 23.44 -3.21
CA ILE A 339 1.18 22.69 -2.94
C ILE A 339 1.47 21.73 -4.08
N LEU A 340 0.48 20.92 -4.49
CA LEU A 340 0.64 19.95 -5.59
C LEU A 340 1.04 20.65 -6.89
N SER A 341 0.31 21.72 -7.29
CA SER A 341 0.59 22.44 -8.53
C SER A 341 2.00 23.03 -8.55
N LYS A 342 2.38 23.77 -7.50
CA LYS A 342 3.69 24.42 -7.44
C LYS A 342 4.85 23.43 -7.39
N LEU A 343 4.71 22.31 -6.67
CA LEU A 343 5.73 21.27 -6.64
C LEU A 343 5.85 20.55 -7.96
N GLN A 344 4.73 20.27 -8.63
CA GLN A 344 4.73 19.65 -9.95
C GLN A 344 5.43 20.52 -10.99
N GLU A 345 5.18 21.84 -11.00
CA GLU A 345 5.89 22.78 -11.86
C GLU A 345 7.42 22.77 -11.66
N ARG A 346 7.86 22.30 -10.50
CA ARG A 346 9.28 22.10 -10.14
C ARG A 346 9.76 20.65 -10.27
N GLY A 347 8.92 19.77 -10.85
CA GLY A 347 9.27 18.38 -11.10
C GLY A 347 9.16 17.46 -9.89
N TYR A 348 8.40 17.79 -8.84
CA TYR A 348 8.17 16.93 -7.68
C TYR A 348 6.73 16.47 -7.59
N LEU A 349 6.50 15.17 -7.38
CA LEU A 349 5.19 14.59 -7.14
C LEU A 349 5.09 14.10 -5.69
N ILE A 350 4.09 14.59 -4.95
CA ILE A 350 3.77 14.17 -3.58
C ILE A 350 2.30 13.80 -3.47
N ARG A 351 1.81 13.42 -2.28
CA ARG A 351 0.38 13.25 -2.00
C ARG A 351 -0.11 14.20 -0.94
N ILE A 352 -1.38 14.64 -1.11
CA ILE A 352 -2.14 15.34 -0.08
C ILE A 352 -3.20 14.38 0.47
N TRP A 353 -3.44 14.48 1.77
CA TRP A 353 -4.48 13.77 2.49
C TRP A 353 -5.30 14.76 3.29
N GLU A 354 -6.58 14.47 3.46
CA GLU A 354 -7.44 15.20 4.36
C GLU A 354 -7.73 14.38 5.62
N TYR A 355 -7.49 14.96 6.80
CA TYR A 355 -7.76 14.33 8.07
C TYR A 355 -8.06 15.38 9.15
N ARG A 356 -9.14 15.22 9.92
CA ARG A 356 -9.58 16.17 10.96
C ARG A 356 -9.73 17.59 10.43
N GLN A 357 -10.34 17.76 9.25
CA GLN A 357 -10.54 19.06 8.57
C GLN A 357 -9.22 19.82 8.33
N GLN A 358 -8.12 19.12 8.24
CA GLN A 358 -6.78 19.61 7.98
C GLN A 358 -6.17 18.84 6.83
N GLU A 359 -5.49 19.53 5.93
CA GLU A 359 -4.70 18.92 4.87
C GLU A 359 -3.30 18.53 5.36
N TRP A 360 -2.82 17.42 4.84
CA TRP A 360 -1.56 16.81 5.20
C TRP A 360 -0.79 16.42 3.95
N CYS A 361 0.50 16.69 3.94
CA CYS A 361 1.42 16.17 2.94
C CYS A 361 1.92 14.78 3.32
N ARG A 362 1.89 13.81 2.38
CA ARG A 362 2.67 12.58 2.51
C ARG A 362 3.75 12.58 1.45
N VAL A 363 5.00 12.64 1.88
CA VAL A 363 6.18 12.67 1.02
C VAL A 363 6.95 11.37 1.18
N SER A 364 7.05 10.60 0.09
CA SER A 364 7.91 9.41 0.05
C SER A 364 9.38 9.82 0.12
N ILE A 365 10.20 8.98 0.73
CA ILE A 365 11.64 9.25 0.86
C ILE A 365 12.34 8.82 -0.43
N GLY A 366 12.91 9.80 -1.12
CA GLY A 366 13.78 9.63 -2.28
C GLY A 366 15.22 9.34 -1.88
N THR A 367 16.16 9.46 -2.84
CA THR A 367 17.59 9.48 -2.52
C THR A 367 17.95 10.74 -1.71
N ALA A 368 19.11 10.77 -1.06
CA ALA A 368 19.56 11.94 -0.30
C ALA A 368 19.58 13.21 -1.16
N ASP A 369 20.05 13.13 -2.40
CA ASP A 369 20.07 14.26 -3.35
C ASP A 369 18.65 14.71 -3.71
N GLN A 370 17.74 13.77 -3.97
CA GLN A 370 16.33 14.07 -4.24
C GLN A 370 15.67 14.76 -3.05
N MET A 371 15.94 14.30 -1.82
CA MET A 371 15.39 14.93 -0.62
C MET A 371 15.98 16.30 -0.34
N THR A 372 17.27 16.50 -0.56
CA THR A 372 17.93 17.81 -0.46
C THR A 372 17.31 18.80 -1.46
N GLY A 373 17.15 18.40 -2.72
CA GLY A 373 16.50 19.21 -3.76
C GLY A 373 15.04 19.50 -3.44
N PHE A 374 14.29 18.50 -2.96
CA PHE A 374 12.91 18.66 -2.52
C PHE A 374 12.78 19.70 -1.38
N VAL A 375 13.54 19.53 -0.31
CA VAL A 375 13.52 20.42 0.85
C VAL A 375 13.89 21.86 0.47
N SER A 376 14.94 22.04 -0.36
CA SER A 376 15.31 23.37 -0.87
C SER A 376 14.17 24.02 -1.67
N THR A 377 13.51 23.24 -2.54
CA THR A 377 12.39 23.72 -3.35
C THR A 377 11.17 24.03 -2.49
N PHE A 378 10.82 23.12 -1.58
CA PHE A 378 9.68 23.25 -0.67
C PHE A 378 9.83 24.49 0.23
N SER A 379 11.02 24.68 0.80
CA SER A 379 11.32 25.85 1.63
C SER A 379 11.17 27.18 0.87
N LYS A 380 11.59 27.25 -0.39
CA LYS A 380 11.42 28.48 -1.22
C LYS A 380 9.97 28.78 -1.58
N LEU A 381 9.12 27.76 -1.63
CA LEU A 381 7.72 27.90 -2.05
C LEU A 381 6.78 28.17 -0.87
N PHE A 382 7.07 27.63 0.32
CA PHE A 382 6.14 27.57 1.45
C PHE A 382 6.76 27.95 2.81
N ALA A 383 7.95 28.55 2.82
CA ALA A 383 8.63 28.98 4.06
C ALA A 383 8.21 30.36 4.50
#